data_197d3c3e362d2a5bc13ec5179dc8f0c2
#
_entry.id   197d3c3e362d2a5bc13ec5179dc8f0c2
#
_cell.length_a   1.000
_cell.length_b   1.000
_cell.length_c   1.000
_cell.angle_alpha   90.00
_cell.angle_beta   90.00
_cell.angle_gamma   90.00
#
_symmetry.space_group_name_H-M   'P 1'
#
loop_
_entity.id
_entity.type
_entity.pdbx_description
1 polymer ?
#
loop_
_entity_poly.entity_id
_entity_poly.type
_entity_poly.pdbx_seq_one_letter_code
_entity_poly.pdbx_strand_id
1 'polypeptide(L)'
;MQDKYHLTLEQNLYLAKRNLIDSIWRSAKIEGINVTFPQTYAIIEKAAVQNVSVEDILKITNLKHAWQILIQEPEAPLTLEWLCKIHGEVAKDEALEWGKLRTGEIGVGGTDYVPPIPNADAVRVFLQQMEQIPSPTERAIETMFRLIKQQIFWDGNKRTAMLAANHIMIANGCGLILVPEKEIETSQTVLLDYYNHDTLDNAKQFIYSTCIKGIDFPERKRTQGISL
;
A
#
# COMPACT_ATOMS: atom_id res chain seq x y z
N MET A 1 15.62 -6.35 -8.30
CA MET A 1 15.05 -5.33 -9.23
C MET A 1 15.81 -4.04 -9.10
N GLN A 2 15.86 -3.16 -10.11
CA GLN A 2 16.45 -1.81 -9.99
C GLN A 2 15.36 -0.82 -9.58
N ASP A 3 15.75 0.21 -8.80
CA ASP A 3 14.81 1.28 -8.47
C ASP A 3 14.59 2.15 -9.70
N LYS A 4 13.31 2.42 -10.05
CA LYS A 4 12.95 3.23 -11.23
C LYS A 4 13.13 4.73 -11.01
N TYR A 5 13.05 5.16 -9.74
CA TYR A 5 13.13 6.57 -9.36
C TYR A 5 14.09 6.74 -8.19
N HIS A 6 14.73 7.90 -8.13
CA HIS A 6 15.68 8.31 -7.08
C HIS A 6 15.30 9.72 -6.61
N LEU A 7 14.15 9.84 -6.01
CA LEU A 7 13.61 11.10 -5.49
C LEU A 7 14.22 11.40 -4.12
N THR A 8 14.33 12.68 -3.78
CA THR A 8 14.53 13.03 -2.37
C THR A 8 13.27 12.68 -1.57
N LEU A 9 13.40 12.55 -0.25
CA LEU A 9 12.25 12.31 0.62
C LEU A 9 11.17 13.38 0.42
N GLU A 10 11.56 14.65 0.34
CA GLU A 10 10.65 15.77 0.12
C GLU A 10 9.91 15.66 -1.22
N GLN A 11 10.61 15.29 -2.29
CA GLN A 11 10.02 15.07 -3.62
C GLN A 11 9.03 13.90 -3.61
N ASN A 12 9.37 12.81 -2.92
CA ASN A 12 8.48 11.66 -2.82
C ASN A 12 7.25 11.94 -1.95
N LEU A 13 7.42 12.70 -0.85
CA LEU A 13 6.30 13.19 -0.05
C LEU A 13 5.38 14.13 -0.84
N TYR A 14 5.96 15.01 -1.66
CA TYR A 14 5.17 15.84 -2.58
C TYR A 14 4.36 14.98 -3.55
N LEU A 15 4.98 13.94 -4.14
CA LEU A 15 4.30 12.99 -5.01
C LEU A 15 3.15 12.29 -4.28
N ALA A 16 3.38 11.82 -3.04
CA ALA A 16 2.38 11.14 -2.22
C ALA A 16 1.18 12.06 -1.90
N LYS A 17 1.45 13.28 -1.45
CA LYS A 17 0.41 14.29 -1.16
C LYS A 17 -0.42 14.63 -2.38
N ARG A 18 0.22 14.83 -3.53
CA ARG A 18 -0.45 15.17 -4.79
C ARG A 18 -1.35 14.04 -5.31
N ASN A 19 -0.97 12.79 -5.03
CA ASN A 19 -1.72 11.61 -5.49
C ASN A 19 -2.57 10.98 -4.37
N LEU A 20 -2.75 11.62 -3.24
CA LEU A 20 -3.41 11.03 -2.06
C LEU A 20 -4.81 10.50 -2.40
N ILE A 21 -5.64 11.28 -3.04
CA ILE A 21 -7.01 10.91 -3.41
C ILE A 21 -7.02 9.76 -4.43
N ASP A 22 -6.15 9.83 -5.43
CA ASP A 22 -5.99 8.77 -6.44
C ASP A 22 -5.52 7.45 -5.79
N SER A 23 -4.59 7.54 -4.82
CA SER A 23 -4.09 6.38 -4.07
C SER A 23 -5.20 5.71 -3.25
N ILE A 24 -5.99 6.50 -2.54
CA ILE A 24 -7.12 6.02 -1.74
C ILE A 24 -8.18 5.39 -2.64
N TRP A 25 -8.57 6.07 -3.71
CA TRP A 25 -9.57 5.57 -4.65
C TRP A 25 -9.16 4.23 -5.30
N ARG A 26 -7.90 4.11 -5.76
CA ARG A 26 -7.39 2.85 -6.35
C ARG A 26 -7.34 1.73 -5.33
N SER A 27 -6.91 2.02 -4.11
CA SER A 27 -6.93 1.03 -3.02
C SER A 27 -8.35 0.55 -2.73
N ALA A 28 -9.33 1.45 -2.73
CA ALA A 28 -10.75 1.11 -2.57
C ALA A 28 -11.26 0.23 -3.72
N LYS A 29 -10.91 0.54 -4.97
CA LYS A 29 -11.29 -0.28 -6.13
C LYS A 29 -10.73 -1.70 -6.08
N ILE A 30 -9.49 -1.89 -5.62
CA ILE A 30 -8.87 -3.22 -5.43
C ILE A 30 -9.64 -4.05 -4.38
N GLU A 31 -10.20 -3.39 -3.36
CA GLU A 31 -11.04 -4.02 -2.34
C GLU A 31 -12.50 -4.25 -2.81
N GLY A 32 -12.83 -3.88 -4.04
CA GLY A 32 -14.20 -4.01 -4.56
C GLY A 32 -15.17 -2.95 -4.04
N ILE A 33 -14.69 -1.90 -3.38
CA ILE A 33 -15.51 -0.79 -2.91
C ILE A 33 -16.03 -0.02 -4.13
N ASN A 34 -17.36 0.07 -4.24
CA ASN A 34 -17.99 0.67 -5.41
C ASN A 34 -18.13 2.20 -5.28
N VAL A 35 -16.99 2.90 -5.35
CA VAL A 35 -16.94 4.37 -5.35
C VAL A 35 -16.26 4.89 -6.61
N THR A 36 -16.73 6.02 -7.10
CA THR A 36 -16.08 6.77 -8.18
C THR A 36 -15.01 7.71 -7.61
N PHE A 37 -14.11 8.18 -8.45
CA PHE A 37 -13.11 9.17 -8.04
C PHE A 37 -13.75 10.47 -7.47
N PRO A 38 -14.79 11.09 -8.10
CA PRO A 38 -15.48 12.24 -7.52
C PRO A 38 -16.13 11.96 -6.15
N GLN A 39 -16.70 10.76 -5.95
CA GLN A 39 -17.25 10.38 -4.65
C GLN A 39 -16.15 10.25 -3.59
N THR A 40 -15.03 9.62 -3.93
CA THR A 40 -13.86 9.53 -3.04
C THR A 40 -13.36 10.93 -2.65
N TYR A 41 -13.26 11.83 -3.63
CA TYR A 41 -12.89 13.23 -3.39
C TYR A 41 -13.87 13.91 -2.41
N ALA A 42 -15.18 13.78 -2.66
CA ALA A 42 -16.21 14.36 -1.80
C ALA A 42 -16.13 13.84 -0.35
N ILE A 43 -15.94 12.52 -0.17
CA ILE A 43 -15.78 11.92 1.16
C ILE A 43 -14.56 12.49 1.88
N ILE A 44 -13.42 12.57 1.19
CA ILE A 44 -12.16 13.09 1.75
C ILE A 44 -12.29 14.55 2.16
N GLU A 45 -12.99 15.36 1.36
CA GLU A 45 -13.27 16.78 1.65
C GLU A 45 -14.46 17.00 2.59
N LYS A 46 -15.06 15.93 3.14
CA LYS A 46 -16.22 15.97 4.04
C LYS A 46 -17.45 16.65 3.42
N ALA A 47 -17.57 16.55 2.10
CA ALA A 47 -18.75 17.01 1.36
C ALA A 47 -19.83 15.93 1.34
N ALA A 48 -21.08 16.33 1.06
CA ALA A 48 -22.16 15.39 0.91
C ALA A 48 -21.93 14.49 -0.31
N VAL A 49 -22.15 13.18 -0.12
CA VAL A 49 -22.04 12.18 -1.18
C VAL A 49 -23.35 11.39 -1.25
N GLN A 50 -23.78 11.04 -2.48
CA GLN A 50 -24.96 10.23 -2.72
C GLN A 50 -24.60 8.85 -3.25
N ASN A 51 -25.46 7.87 -2.99
CA ASN A 51 -25.34 6.50 -3.49
C ASN A 51 -24.03 5.80 -3.07
N VAL A 52 -23.53 6.11 -1.88
CA VAL A 52 -22.40 5.44 -1.24
C VAL A 52 -22.83 4.93 0.12
N SER A 53 -22.54 3.69 0.46
CA SER A 53 -22.87 3.12 1.75
C SER A 53 -22.07 3.80 2.89
N VAL A 54 -22.63 3.79 4.09
CA VAL A 54 -21.93 4.32 5.28
C VAL A 54 -20.62 3.52 5.52
N GLU A 55 -20.65 2.22 5.26
CA GLU A 55 -19.50 1.34 5.35
C GLU A 55 -18.39 1.76 4.37
N ASP A 56 -18.72 2.03 3.11
CA ASP A 56 -17.74 2.49 2.12
C ASP A 56 -17.16 3.88 2.46
N ILE A 57 -17.99 4.78 2.99
CA ILE A 57 -17.54 6.08 3.49
C ILE A 57 -16.53 5.89 4.63
N LEU A 58 -16.81 4.97 5.56
CA LEU A 58 -15.91 4.64 6.66
C LEU A 58 -14.57 4.12 6.13
N LYS A 59 -14.57 3.14 5.21
CA LYS A 59 -13.36 2.58 4.60
C LYS A 59 -12.49 3.65 3.91
N ILE A 60 -13.10 4.56 3.16
CA ILE A 60 -12.39 5.68 2.52
C ILE A 60 -11.79 6.63 3.56
N THR A 61 -12.54 6.95 4.61
CA THR A 61 -12.08 7.82 5.69
C THR A 61 -10.92 7.20 6.46
N ASN A 62 -11.02 5.92 6.76
CA ASN A 62 -9.96 5.13 7.41
C ASN A 62 -8.68 5.11 6.57
N LEU A 63 -8.79 4.86 5.26
CA LEU A 63 -7.65 4.94 4.34
C LEU A 63 -7.00 6.34 4.34
N LYS A 64 -7.79 7.41 4.38
CA LYS A 64 -7.25 8.78 4.49
C LYS A 64 -6.41 8.94 5.75
N HIS A 65 -6.91 8.49 6.91
CA HIS A 65 -6.18 8.61 8.18
C HIS A 65 -4.87 7.78 8.14
N ALA A 66 -4.93 6.56 7.64
CA ALA A 66 -3.74 5.72 7.50
C ALA A 66 -2.68 6.37 6.57
N TRP A 67 -3.07 6.93 5.43
CA TRP A 67 -2.17 7.69 4.56
C TRP A 67 -1.58 8.92 5.22
N GLN A 68 -2.33 9.61 6.10
CA GLN A 68 -1.81 10.75 6.84
C GLN A 68 -0.65 10.34 7.76
N ILE A 69 -0.73 9.16 8.40
CA ILE A 69 0.38 8.64 9.22
C ILE A 69 1.62 8.39 8.35
N LEU A 70 1.48 7.75 7.19
CA LEU A 70 2.61 7.55 6.26
C LEU A 70 3.31 8.86 5.90
N ILE A 71 2.52 9.90 5.64
CA ILE A 71 3.03 11.22 5.24
C ILE A 71 3.68 11.96 6.42
N GLN A 72 3.17 11.77 7.63
CA GLN A 72 3.69 12.43 8.84
C GLN A 72 4.91 11.71 9.42
N GLU A 73 5.00 10.41 9.26
CA GLU A 73 6.06 9.57 9.81
C GLU A 73 6.78 8.77 8.71
N PRO A 74 7.29 9.42 7.65
CA PRO A 74 7.76 8.74 6.44
C PRO A 74 9.00 7.87 6.67
N GLU A 75 9.79 8.15 7.70
CA GLU A 75 11.03 7.44 8.03
C GLU A 75 10.88 6.52 9.25
N ALA A 76 9.65 6.34 9.75
CA ALA A 76 9.41 5.40 10.84
C ALA A 76 9.81 3.97 10.42
N PRO A 77 10.47 3.18 11.27
CA PRO A 77 10.85 1.82 10.93
C PRO A 77 9.60 0.95 10.72
N LEU A 78 9.62 0.10 9.70
CA LEU A 78 8.54 -0.83 9.42
C LEU A 78 8.60 -2.01 10.40
N THR A 79 8.01 -1.84 11.56
CA THR A 79 7.92 -2.86 12.62
C THR A 79 6.51 -3.46 12.70
N LEU A 80 6.36 -4.54 13.48
CA LEU A 80 5.03 -5.09 13.79
C LEU A 80 4.14 -4.04 14.47
N GLU A 81 4.68 -3.26 15.39
CA GLU A 81 3.99 -2.21 16.12
C GLU A 81 3.52 -1.12 15.17
N TRP A 82 4.34 -0.74 14.18
CA TRP A 82 3.97 0.20 13.13
C TRP A 82 2.87 -0.38 12.23
N LEU A 83 2.97 -1.64 11.81
CA LEU A 83 1.91 -2.31 11.05
C LEU A 83 0.59 -2.34 11.83
N CYS A 84 0.63 -2.66 13.12
CA CYS A 84 -0.54 -2.61 13.98
C CYS A 84 -1.12 -1.19 14.10
N LYS A 85 -0.29 -0.16 14.19
CA LYS A 85 -0.71 1.23 14.20
C LYS A 85 -1.45 1.59 12.92
N ILE A 86 -0.89 1.28 11.75
CA ILE A 86 -1.53 1.54 10.44
C ILE A 86 -2.81 0.74 10.28
N HIS A 87 -2.80 -0.55 10.63
CA HIS A 87 -3.99 -1.38 10.58
C HIS A 87 -5.08 -0.86 11.53
N GLY A 88 -4.69 -0.29 12.67
CA GLY A 88 -5.60 0.34 13.61
C GLY A 88 -6.45 1.46 12.99
N GLU A 89 -5.88 2.20 12.03
CA GLU A 89 -6.63 3.18 11.24
C GLU A 89 -7.36 2.53 10.06
N VAL A 90 -6.70 1.62 9.33
CA VAL A 90 -7.26 0.97 8.12
C VAL A 90 -8.56 0.23 8.41
N ALA A 91 -8.62 -0.50 9.51
CA ALA A 91 -9.71 -1.44 9.83
C ALA A 91 -10.57 -1.00 11.03
N LYS A 92 -10.43 0.26 11.43
CA LYS A 92 -11.18 0.84 12.54
C LYS A 92 -12.68 0.75 12.30
N ASP A 93 -13.38 0.17 13.28
CA ASP A 93 -14.82 -0.07 13.26
C ASP A 93 -15.31 -0.98 12.09
N GLU A 94 -14.38 -1.68 11.40
CA GLU A 94 -14.68 -2.64 10.32
C GLU A 94 -14.34 -4.07 10.72
N ALA A 95 -13.13 -4.29 11.24
CA ALA A 95 -12.66 -5.61 11.63
C ALA A 95 -13.17 -6.02 13.02
N LEU A 96 -13.17 -7.32 13.29
CA LEU A 96 -13.50 -7.88 14.62
C LEU A 96 -12.60 -7.25 15.71
N GLU A 97 -11.30 -7.12 15.40
CA GLU A 97 -10.33 -6.36 16.19
C GLU A 97 -9.42 -5.62 15.21
N TRP A 98 -9.04 -4.39 15.53
CA TRP A 98 -8.10 -3.59 14.74
C TRP A 98 -6.86 -3.21 15.55
N GLY A 99 -5.76 -3.04 14.86
CA GLY A 99 -4.47 -2.76 15.48
C GLY A 99 -3.84 -3.93 16.22
N LYS A 100 -4.37 -5.15 16.03
CA LYS A 100 -3.90 -6.39 16.69
C LYS A 100 -3.88 -7.54 15.70
N LEU A 101 -2.94 -8.46 15.89
CA LEU A 101 -2.93 -9.71 15.15
C LEU A 101 -4.21 -10.52 15.43
N ARG A 102 -4.74 -11.19 14.40
CA ARG A 102 -5.85 -12.12 14.61
C ARG A 102 -5.42 -13.33 15.41
N THR A 103 -6.36 -13.89 16.13
CA THR A 103 -6.16 -15.05 17.02
C THR A 103 -6.90 -16.30 16.53
N GLY A 104 -7.64 -16.20 15.43
CA GLY A 104 -8.42 -17.30 14.86
C GLY A 104 -8.12 -17.53 13.37
N GLU A 105 -8.72 -18.59 12.84
CA GLU A 105 -8.64 -18.93 11.42
C GLU A 105 -9.52 -18.02 10.57
N ILE A 106 -9.09 -17.80 9.33
CA ILE A 106 -9.86 -17.08 8.30
C ILE A 106 -9.69 -17.80 6.96
N GLY A 107 -10.68 -17.65 6.08
CA GLY A 107 -10.56 -18.01 4.66
C GLY A 107 -10.20 -16.78 3.82
N VAL A 108 -9.64 -17.03 2.64
CA VAL A 108 -9.38 -16.00 1.64
C VAL A 108 -10.34 -16.20 0.47
N GLY A 109 -11.15 -15.20 0.16
CA GLY A 109 -12.14 -15.30 -0.92
C GLY A 109 -11.52 -15.63 -2.28
N GLY A 110 -12.12 -16.56 -3.02
CA GLY A 110 -11.68 -16.97 -4.35
C GLY A 110 -10.52 -17.98 -4.40
N THR A 111 -10.11 -18.54 -3.26
CA THR A 111 -9.04 -19.55 -3.16
C THR A 111 -9.31 -20.52 -2.01
N ASP A 112 -8.75 -21.73 -2.08
CA ASP A 112 -8.75 -22.69 -0.98
C ASP A 112 -7.59 -22.46 0.01
N TYR A 113 -6.79 -21.43 -0.21
CA TYR A 113 -5.67 -21.11 0.67
C TYR A 113 -6.15 -20.66 2.06
N VAL A 114 -5.68 -21.36 3.09
CA VAL A 114 -5.94 -21.01 4.51
C VAL A 114 -4.64 -20.51 5.13
N PRO A 115 -4.56 -19.21 5.44
CA PRO A 115 -3.37 -18.66 6.07
C PRO A 115 -3.25 -19.12 7.53
N PRO A 116 -2.04 -19.51 7.99
CA PRO A 116 -1.83 -19.91 9.38
C PRO A 116 -2.14 -18.76 10.34
N ILE A 117 -2.54 -19.09 11.58
CA ILE A 117 -2.71 -18.09 12.63
C ILE A 117 -1.36 -17.40 12.86
N PRO A 118 -1.30 -16.04 12.82
CA PRO A 118 -0.04 -15.33 12.90
C PRO A 118 0.59 -15.44 14.29
N ASN A 119 1.93 -15.51 14.31
CA ASN A 119 2.74 -15.42 15.51
C ASN A 119 3.55 -14.11 15.46
N ALA A 120 3.53 -13.33 16.54
CA ALA A 120 4.17 -12.02 16.58
C ALA A 120 5.68 -12.08 16.30
N ASP A 121 6.39 -13.08 16.86
CA ASP A 121 7.83 -13.21 16.65
C ASP A 121 8.15 -13.64 15.22
N ALA A 122 7.34 -14.52 14.63
CA ALA A 122 7.48 -14.89 13.23
C ALA A 122 7.28 -13.69 12.29
N VAL A 123 6.31 -12.81 12.59
CA VAL A 123 6.12 -11.57 11.81
C VAL A 123 7.31 -10.62 11.98
N ARG A 124 7.87 -10.47 13.18
CA ARG A 124 9.07 -9.64 13.39
C ARG A 124 10.27 -10.18 12.62
N VAL A 125 10.51 -11.50 12.69
CA VAL A 125 11.58 -12.15 11.91
C VAL A 125 11.37 -11.94 10.41
N PHE A 126 10.15 -12.10 9.92
CA PHE A 126 9.81 -11.82 8.52
C PHE A 126 10.15 -10.38 8.12
N LEU A 127 9.76 -9.38 8.91
CA LEU A 127 10.06 -7.97 8.60
C LEU A 127 11.57 -7.71 8.58
N GLN A 128 12.34 -8.28 9.52
CA GLN A 128 13.80 -8.21 9.51
C GLN A 128 14.42 -8.84 8.26
N GLN A 129 13.86 -9.95 7.76
CA GLN A 129 14.30 -10.57 6.51
C GLN A 129 14.04 -9.66 5.31
N MET A 130 12.89 -8.98 5.28
CA MET A 130 12.58 -8.02 4.20
C MET A 130 13.58 -6.86 4.17
N GLU A 131 14.05 -6.39 5.31
CA GLU A 131 15.06 -5.33 5.39
C GLU A 131 16.41 -5.71 4.73
N GLN A 132 16.70 -7.00 4.59
CA GLN A 132 17.92 -7.48 3.94
C GLN A 132 17.86 -7.40 2.40
N ILE A 133 16.71 -7.13 1.81
CA ILE A 133 16.56 -6.96 0.36
C ILE A 133 17.15 -5.59 -0.03
N PRO A 134 18.24 -5.56 -0.84
CA PRO A 134 18.98 -4.32 -1.10
C PRO A 134 18.17 -3.26 -1.88
N SER A 135 17.36 -3.68 -2.87
CA SER A 135 16.51 -2.75 -3.63
C SER A 135 15.28 -2.40 -2.82
N PRO A 136 15.06 -1.13 -2.45
CA PRO A 136 13.84 -0.69 -1.78
C PRO A 136 12.58 -0.99 -2.57
N THR A 137 12.60 -0.85 -3.89
CA THR A 137 11.47 -1.20 -4.75
C THR A 137 11.13 -2.69 -4.66
N GLU A 138 12.12 -3.57 -4.75
CA GLU A 138 11.91 -5.01 -4.62
C GLU A 138 11.42 -5.37 -3.22
N ARG A 139 12.03 -4.81 -2.19
CA ARG A 139 11.63 -4.96 -0.79
C ARG A 139 10.17 -4.56 -0.58
N ALA A 140 9.75 -3.42 -1.11
CA ALA A 140 8.38 -2.94 -0.99
C ALA A 140 7.37 -3.90 -1.62
N ILE A 141 7.64 -4.35 -2.84
CA ILE A 141 6.75 -5.26 -3.58
C ILE A 141 6.69 -6.62 -2.87
N GLU A 142 7.82 -7.18 -2.48
CA GLU A 142 7.87 -8.48 -1.80
C GLU A 142 7.19 -8.42 -0.43
N THR A 143 7.46 -7.39 0.36
CA THR A 143 6.77 -7.16 1.65
C THR A 143 5.26 -7.11 1.46
N MET A 144 4.77 -6.39 0.45
CA MET A 144 3.35 -6.29 0.15
C MET A 144 2.71 -7.66 -0.10
N PHE A 145 3.23 -8.43 -1.03
CA PHE A 145 2.64 -9.72 -1.39
C PHE A 145 2.72 -10.73 -0.24
N ARG A 146 3.84 -10.79 0.47
CA ARG A 146 3.99 -11.70 1.62
C ARG A 146 3.06 -11.32 2.77
N LEU A 147 2.87 -10.04 3.08
CA LEU A 147 1.88 -9.60 4.06
C LEU A 147 0.45 -9.92 3.61
N ILE A 148 0.13 -9.71 2.34
CA ILE A 148 -1.17 -10.09 1.77
C ILE A 148 -1.41 -11.59 1.94
N LYS A 149 -0.42 -12.45 1.65
CA LYS A 149 -0.56 -13.91 1.79
C LYS A 149 -0.66 -14.36 3.24
N GLN A 150 0.07 -13.74 4.16
CA GLN A 150 0.06 -14.08 5.59
C GLN A 150 -1.27 -13.73 6.27
N GLN A 151 -2.02 -12.75 5.77
CA GLN A 151 -3.32 -12.35 6.34
C GLN A 151 -3.24 -12.23 7.87
N ILE A 152 -2.33 -11.39 8.37
CA ILE A 152 -2.02 -11.31 9.81
C ILE A 152 -3.10 -10.64 10.65
N PHE A 153 -4.09 -10.02 10.03
CA PHE A 153 -5.22 -9.33 10.67
C PHE A 153 -6.56 -9.98 10.30
N TRP A 154 -7.62 -9.63 11.03
CA TRP A 154 -8.98 -10.12 10.75
C TRP A 154 -9.55 -9.62 9.43
N ASP A 155 -9.28 -8.37 9.08
CA ASP A 155 -9.66 -7.70 7.81
C ASP A 155 -8.64 -6.60 7.48
N GLY A 156 -8.76 -5.92 6.33
CA GLY A 156 -7.89 -4.81 5.94
C GLY A 156 -6.45 -5.20 5.57
N ASN A 157 -6.15 -6.49 5.42
CA ASN A 157 -4.80 -7.01 5.15
C ASN A 157 -4.21 -6.46 3.85
N LYS A 158 -4.95 -6.44 2.73
CA LYS A 158 -4.47 -5.90 1.45
C LYS A 158 -4.19 -4.40 1.57
N ARG A 159 -5.11 -3.65 2.16
CA ARG A 159 -4.98 -2.20 2.37
C ARG A 159 -3.74 -1.88 3.20
N THR A 160 -3.55 -2.57 4.31
CA THR A 160 -2.38 -2.41 5.19
C THR A 160 -1.08 -2.77 4.48
N ALA A 161 -1.04 -3.87 3.73
CA ALA A 161 0.13 -4.29 2.98
C ALA A 161 0.53 -3.30 1.87
N MET A 162 -0.45 -2.72 1.16
CA MET A 162 -0.21 -1.68 0.16
C MET A 162 0.35 -0.40 0.80
N LEU A 163 -0.14 -0.03 1.98
CA LEU A 163 0.38 1.11 2.74
C LEU A 163 1.80 0.85 3.23
N ALA A 164 2.10 -0.35 3.74
CA ALA A 164 3.46 -0.75 4.14
C ALA A 164 4.44 -0.67 2.96
N ALA A 165 4.04 -1.15 1.78
CA ALA A 165 4.84 -1.03 0.58
C ALA A 165 5.09 0.43 0.18
N ASN A 166 4.05 1.26 0.17
CA ASN A 166 4.18 2.68 -0.13
C ASN A 166 5.02 3.43 0.92
N HIS A 167 4.99 3.01 2.18
CA HIS A 167 5.87 3.54 3.21
C HIS A 167 7.34 3.29 2.87
N ILE A 168 7.70 2.05 2.51
CA ILE A 168 9.06 1.72 2.05
C ILE A 168 9.45 2.55 0.81
N MET A 169 8.55 2.67 -0.19
CA MET A 169 8.81 3.44 -1.40
C MET A 169 9.05 4.92 -1.10
N ILE A 170 8.24 5.53 -0.24
CA ILE A 170 8.34 6.94 0.15
C ILE A 170 9.64 7.19 0.91
N ALA A 171 9.95 6.39 1.91
CA ALA A 171 11.15 6.52 2.73
C ALA A 171 12.45 6.47 1.90
N ASN A 172 12.43 5.76 0.77
CA ASN A 172 13.61 5.52 -0.06
C ASN A 172 13.58 6.28 -1.41
N GLY A 173 12.62 7.18 -1.63
CA GLY A 173 12.58 7.98 -2.86
C GLY A 173 12.23 7.20 -4.13
N CYS A 174 11.59 6.03 -4.00
CA CYS A 174 11.33 5.12 -5.12
C CYS A 174 9.97 5.35 -5.83
N GLY A 175 9.29 6.47 -5.56
CA GLY A 175 7.96 6.75 -6.10
C GLY A 175 6.84 6.13 -5.27
N LEU A 176 5.77 5.71 -5.92
CA LEU A 176 4.59 5.09 -5.31
C LEU A 176 4.19 3.83 -6.06
N ILE A 177 3.63 2.85 -5.35
CA ILE A 177 2.92 1.70 -5.94
C ILE A 177 1.45 2.06 -6.04
N LEU A 178 0.95 2.23 -7.26
CA LEU A 178 -0.43 2.56 -7.59
C LEU A 178 -0.90 1.68 -8.75
N VAL A 179 -1.81 0.76 -8.50
CA VAL A 179 -2.38 -0.08 -9.57
C VAL A 179 -3.25 0.80 -10.48
N PRO A 180 -2.96 0.91 -11.79
CA PRO A 180 -3.81 1.64 -12.71
C PRO A 180 -5.22 1.06 -12.77
N GLU A 181 -6.25 1.91 -12.94
CA GLU A 181 -7.65 1.45 -12.97
C GLU A 181 -7.87 0.31 -13.98
N LYS A 182 -7.33 0.45 -15.17
CA LYS A 182 -7.42 -0.55 -16.25
C LYS A 182 -6.74 -1.89 -15.92
N GLU A 183 -5.90 -1.93 -14.89
CA GLU A 183 -5.15 -3.11 -14.45
C GLU A 183 -5.71 -3.75 -13.17
N ILE A 184 -6.83 -3.25 -12.65
CA ILE A 184 -7.41 -3.78 -11.41
C ILE A 184 -7.79 -5.25 -11.56
N GLU A 185 -8.46 -5.63 -12.64
CA GLU A 185 -8.82 -7.03 -12.91
C GLU A 185 -7.58 -7.91 -13.06
N THR A 186 -6.58 -7.43 -13.81
CA THR A 186 -5.28 -8.12 -13.94
C THR A 186 -4.62 -8.30 -12.58
N SER A 187 -4.65 -7.28 -11.73
CA SER A 187 -4.05 -7.34 -10.38
C SER A 187 -4.75 -8.37 -9.47
N GLN A 188 -6.06 -8.51 -9.59
CA GLN A 188 -6.82 -9.53 -8.86
C GLN A 188 -6.46 -10.94 -9.34
N THR A 189 -6.36 -11.14 -10.65
CA THR A 189 -5.93 -12.42 -11.25
C THR A 189 -4.51 -12.80 -10.79
N VAL A 190 -3.57 -11.86 -10.83
CA VAL A 190 -2.19 -12.05 -10.37
C VAL A 190 -2.14 -12.41 -8.89
N LEU A 191 -2.97 -11.78 -8.08
CA LEU A 191 -3.05 -12.07 -6.64
C LEU A 191 -3.63 -13.46 -6.37
N LEU A 192 -4.68 -13.87 -7.07
CA LEU A 192 -5.25 -15.22 -6.95
C LEU A 192 -4.25 -16.30 -7.38
N ASP A 193 -3.53 -16.05 -8.47
CA ASP A 193 -2.47 -16.96 -8.94
C ASP A 193 -1.35 -17.09 -7.88
N TYR A 194 -0.96 -16.00 -7.25
CA TYR A 194 0.01 -16.03 -6.15
C TYR A 194 -0.50 -16.82 -4.94
N TYR A 195 -1.78 -16.70 -4.56
CA TYR A 195 -2.35 -17.52 -3.47
C TYR A 195 -2.31 -19.01 -3.80
N ASN A 196 -2.69 -19.38 -5.01
CA ASN A 196 -2.87 -20.77 -5.41
C ASN A 196 -1.56 -21.49 -5.78
N HIS A 197 -0.61 -20.78 -6.40
CA HIS A 197 0.59 -21.38 -7.02
C HIS A 197 1.91 -20.80 -6.50
N ASP A 198 1.87 -19.86 -5.55
CA ASP A 198 3.06 -19.18 -4.99
C ASP A 198 3.94 -18.47 -6.03
N THR A 199 3.33 -17.95 -7.07
CA THR A 199 3.97 -17.28 -8.23
C THR A 199 4.43 -15.86 -7.90
N LEU A 200 5.22 -15.69 -6.82
CA LEU A 200 5.68 -14.38 -6.35
C LEU A 200 6.43 -13.58 -7.41
N ASP A 201 7.25 -14.25 -8.22
CA ASP A 201 8.04 -13.56 -9.26
C ASP A 201 7.16 -12.93 -10.35
N ASN A 202 6.07 -13.59 -10.76
CA ASN A 202 5.10 -13.04 -11.70
C ASN A 202 4.40 -11.83 -11.09
N ALA A 203 3.99 -11.93 -9.82
CA ALA A 203 3.36 -10.84 -9.09
C ALA A 203 4.29 -9.64 -8.92
N LYS A 204 5.56 -9.88 -8.58
CA LYS A 204 6.61 -8.84 -8.51
C LYS A 204 6.80 -8.16 -9.86
N GLN A 205 6.91 -8.93 -10.95
CA GLN A 205 7.11 -8.40 -12.29
C GLN A 205 5.92 -7.55 -12.76
N PHE A 206 4.69 -7.95 -12.47
CA PHE A 206 3.49 -7.18 -12.78
C PHE A 206 3.52 -5.81 -12.08
N ILE A 207 3.71 -5.76 -10.77
CA ILE A 207 3.78 -4.49 -10.03
C ILE A 207 4.94 -3.62 -10.53
N TYR A 208 6.12 -4.23 -10.70
CA TYR A 208 7.29 -3.50 -11.15
C TYR A 208 7.10 -2.89 -12.52
N SER A 209 6.56 -3.63 -13.49
CA SER A 209 6.41 -3.12 -14.86
C SER A 209 5.30 -2.08 -14.99
N THR A 210 4.21 -2.21 -14.22
CA THR A 210 2.93 -1.56 -14.51
C THR A 210 2.49 -0.55 -13.45
N CYS A 211 2.85 -0.77 -12.17
CA CYS A 211 2.21 -0.07 -11.06
C CYS A 211 3.08 0.99 -10.36
N ILE A 212 4.35 1.16 -10.77
CA ILE A 212 5.23 2.15 -10.13
C ILE A 212 5.05 3.51 -10.79
N LYS A 213 4.70 4.50 -9.99
CA LYS A 213 4.52 5.90 -10.39
C LYS A 213 5.57 6.78 -9.73
N GLY A 214 6.23 7.61 -10.50
CA GLY A 214 7.18 8.62 -10.04
C GLY A 214 6.99 9.96 -10.76
N ILE A 215 7.93 10.85 -10.56
CA ILE A 215 8.03 12.13 -11.27
C ILE A 215 9.47 12.28 -11.76
N ASP A 216 9.63 12.61 -13.02
CA ASP A 216 10.89 13.06 -13.56
C ASP A 216 11.02 14.56 -13.33
N PHE A 217 11.97 14.97 -12.51
CA PHE A 217 12.34 16.39 -12.39
C PHE A 217 13.40 16.68 -13.44
N PRO A 218 13.17 17.62 -14.39
CA PRO A 218 14.18 18.00 -15.35
C PRO A 218 15.40 18.55 -14.58
N GLU A 219 16.58 18.02 -14.90
CA GLU A 219 17.83 18.56 -14.36
C GLU A 219 17.88 20.07 -14.61
N ARG A 220 17.97 20.85 -13.54
CA ARG A 220 18.27 22.30 -13.68
C ARG A 220 19.65 22.40 -14.34
N LYS A 221 19.70 22.74 -15.63
CA LYS A 221 20.94 23.14 -16.28
C LYS A 221 21.54 24.24 -15.41
N ARG A 222 22.65 23.94 -14.72
CA ARG A 222 23.47 24.97 -14.07
C ARG A 222 23.84 25.94 -15.16
N THR A 223 23.24 27.11 -15.15
CA THR A 223 23.70 28.25 -15.95
C THR A 223 25.14 28.51 -15.52
N GLN A 224 26.10 28.16 -16.37
CA GLN A 224 27.50 28.54 -16.15
C GLN A 224 27.50 30.05 -15.99
N GLY A 225 28.00 30.49 -14.85
CA GLY A 225 28.09 31.91 -14.54
C GLY A 225 28.84 32.66 -15.67
N ILE A 226 28.21 33.70 -16.16
CA ILE A 226 28.85 34.68 -16.99
C ILE A 226 29.89 35.34 -16.09
N SER A 227 31.19 35.04 -16.34
CA SER A 227 32.30 35.83 -15.80
C SER A 227 32.23 37.20 -16.46
N LEU A 228 32.02 38.24 -15.68
CA LEU A 228 32.31 39.62 -16.04
C LEU A 228 33.80 39.91 -15.85
#